data_4f529fd18b1eb9d558018c936652f20a
#
_entry.id   4f529fd18b1eb9d558018c936652f20a
#
_cell.length_a   1.000
_cell.length_b   1.000
_cell.length_c   1.000
_cell.angle_alpha   90.00
_cell.angle_beta   90.00
_cell.angle_gamma   90.00
#
_symmetry.space_group_name_H-M   'P 1'
#
loop_
_entity.id
_entity.type
_entity.pdbx_description
1 polymer ?
#
loop_
_entity_poly.entity_id
_entity_poly.type
_entity_poly.pdbx_seq_one_letter_code
_entity_poly.pdbx_strand_id
1 'polypeptide(L)'
;MKLLIIDTTTEAQAFCAKRIESFSLSDIEMLDLKVKLVGEKDYATRVTEADIVILGSGLGERGISLARHSMSLAPWLQIIMFVSEELYSGGAFRAAHAVGVRKVFPDTAGHLDFLQELVGIHSEFRREGRAKEGRIVAVTHAKGGVGATTIAAALGEVCSVFQKKTMLWDFDVETRDLSRALTVNGNEARVVSAWINGSRDVTRESLSEALVQISPEVSVLMPPDKRPESMDLVCHTDSISLVQRVLELSKIQHDCVIVDTGGRLGPATGTILRMADVVLIVIDDTILGLTAVDLFLSFVKPLVGGVDRLIFAVNPYSGALVGISQIAEELEPAHQLGEAPWRLPPIPNDTQGSMWPGTGRTLYSLGSKETRVTLEKMAMELGLIDIPQLPTIIEEPSKKAGWLQKLLGN
;
A
#
# COMPACT_ATOMS: atom_id res chain seq x y z
N MET A 1 7.76 -5.23 10.47
CA MET A 1 7.75 -5.07 11.95
C MET A 1 9.14 -5.32 12.52
N LYS A 2 9.58 -4.53 13.49
CA LYS A 2 10.88 -4.70 14.20
C LYS A 2 10.66 -5.53 15.45
N LEU A 3 11.23 -6.71 15.47
CA LEU A 3 11.07 -7.69 16.53
C LEU A 3 12.38 -7.84 17.29
N LEU A 4 12.35 -7.66 18.60
CA LEU A 4 13.49 -7.78 19.49
C LEU A 4 13.32 -9.03 20.36
N ILE A 5 14.28 -9.96 20.32
CA ILE A 5 14.30 -11.13 21.17
C ILE A 5 15.31 -10.90 22.31
N ILE A 6 14.84 -10.99 23.54
CA ILE A 6 15.63 -10.81 24.75
C ILE A 6 15.63 -12.11 25.54
N ASP A 7 16.81 -12.64 25.82
CA ASP A 7 16.99 -13.79 26.71
C ASP A 7 18.37 -13.74 27.37
N THR A 8 18.60 -14.65 28.31
CA THR A 8 19.81 -14.68 29.15
C THR A 8 21.07 -15.09 28.40
N THR A 9 20.95 -15.99 27.42
CA THR A 9 22.07 -16.50 26.65
C THR A 9 21.78 -16.46 25.15
N THR A 10 22.84 -16.50 24.34
CA THR A 10 22.70 -16.55 22.88
C THR A 10 21.97 -17.83 22.42
N GLU A 11 22.16 -18.95 23.13
CA GLU A 11 21.48 -20.22 22.85
C GLU A 11 19.97 -20.12 23.11
N ALA A 12 19.58 -19.50 24.24
CA ALA A 12 18.17 -19.27 24.56
C ALA A 12 17.50 -18.30 23.58
N GLN A 13 18.20 -17.26 23.14
CA GLN A 13 17.73 -16.35 22.09
C GLN A 13 17.56 -17.10 20.75
N ALA A 14 18.53 -17.96 20.38
CA ALA A 14 18.45 -18.78 19.19
C ALA A 14 17.26 -19.76 19.22
N PHE A 15 16.88 -20.24 20.38
CA PHE A 15 15.71 -21.10 20.55
C PHE A 15 14.39 -20.38 20.20
N CYS A 16 14.25 -19.14 20.57
CA CYS A 16 13.11 -18.31 20.15
C CYS A 16 13.18 -17.97 18.65
N ALA A 17 14.37 -17.68 18.13
CA ALA A 17 14.58 -17.35 16.72
C ALA A 17 14.24 -18.54 15.79
N LYS A 18 14.57 -19.76 16.17
CA LYS A 18 14.25 -21.00 15.41
C LYS A 18 12.75 -21.17 15.15
N ARG A 19 11.87 -20.67 16.02
CA ARG A 19 10.42 -20.68 15.76
C ARG A 19 10.04 -19.81 14.58
N ILE A 20 10.72 -18.68 14.44
CA ILE A 20 10.50 -17.77 13.30
C ILE A 20 11.09 -18.38 12.02
N GLU A 21 12.23 -19.04 12.11
CA GLU A 21 12.84 -19.76 10.99
C GLU A 21 11.96 -20.94 10.50
N SER A 22 11.05 -21.43 11.37
CA SER A 22 10.09 -22.48 11.02
C SER A 22 8.85 -21.97 10.28
N PHE A 23 8.68 -20.65 10.14
CA PHE A 23 7.59 -20.07 9.37
C PHE A 23 7.83 -20.31 7.87
N SER A 24 6.75 -20.37 7.11
CA SER A 24 6.89 -20.41 5.65
C SER A 24 7.52 -19.11 5.15
N LEU A 25 8.19 -19.18 4.01
CA LEU A 25 8.75 -17.98 3.37
C LEU A 25 7.66 -16.93 3.14
N SER A 26 6.45 -17.39 2.77
CA SER A 26 5.27 -16.54 2.60
C SER A 26 4.89 -15.77 3.87
N ASP A 27 4.91 -16.42 5.04
CA ASP A 27 4.55 -15.79 6.31
C ASP A 27 5.59 -14.76 6.74
N ILE A 28 6.88 -15.07 6.58
CA ILE A 28 7.99 -14.16 6.90
C ILE A 28 7.90 -12.92 6.01
N GLU A 29 7.65 -13.09 4.71
CA GLU A 29 7.50 -11.98 3.78
C GLU A 29 6.27 -11.13 4.07
N MET A 30 5.13 -11.74 4.41
CA MET A 30 3.90 -11.03 4.77
C MET A 30 4.08 -10.16 6.01
N LEU A 31 4.76 -10.68 7.04
CA LEU A 31 4.97 -9.98 8.30
C LEU A 31 6.08 -8.92 8.23
N ASP A 32 6.92 -8.93 7.20
CA ASP A 32 8.11 -8.05 7.06
C ASP A 32 8.92 -7.95 8.36
N LEU A 33 9.30 -9.11 8.90
CA LEU A 33 9.99 -9.19 10.17
C LEU A 33 11.47 -8.81 10.05
N LYS A 34 11.89 -7.85 10.88
CA LYS A 34 13.29 -7.53 11.12
C LYS A 34 13.64 -7.95 12.55
N VAL A 35 14.27 -9.11 12.66
CA VAL A 35 14.57 -9.73 13.95
C VAL A 35 15.94 -9.30 14.46
N LYS A 36 16.02 -8.87 15.73
CA LYS A 36 17.28 -8.62 16.42
C LYS A 36 17.33 -9.44 17.71
N LEU A 37 18.49 -10.04 17.99
CA LEU A 37 18.79 -10.71 19.24
C LEU A 37 19.55 -9.76 20.14
N VAL A 38 19.11 -9.59 21.38
CA VAL A 38 19.72 -8.66 22.32
C VAL A 38 19.83 -9.28 23.70
N GLY A 39 21.00 -9.15 24.32
CA GLY A 39 21.21 -9.58 25.69
C GLY A 39 20.48 -8.72 26.71
N GLU A 40 20.21 -9.30 27.87
CA GLU A 40 19.53 -8.63 29.00
C GLU A 40 20.18 -7.30 29.44
N LYS A 41 21.48 -7.11 29.17
CA LYS A 41 22.21 -5.88 29.56
C LYS A 41 22.00 -4.71 28.61
N ASP A 42 21.73 -5.00 27.34
CA ASP A 42 21.71 -4.00 26.26
C ASP A 42 20.31 -3.65 25.76
N TYR A 43 19.28 -4.29 26.32
CA TYR A 43 17.91 -4.18 25.80
C TYR A 43 17.33 -2.77 25.92
N ALA A 44 17.64 -2.05 27.01
CA ALA A 44 17.03 -0.75 27.30
C ALA A 44 17.29 0.30 26.20
N THR A 45 18.45 0.25 25.53
CA THR A 45 18.78 1.14 24.41
C THR A 45 18.14 0.72 23.10
N ARG A 46 17.62 -0.51 23.00
CA ARG A 46 17.06 -1.07 21.77
C ARG A 46 15.55 -1.21 21.77
N VAL A 47 14.97 -1.29 22.98
CA VAL A 47 13.53 -1.51 23.15
C VAL A 47 12.70 -0.39 22.55
N THR A 48 13.18 0.85 22.58
CA THR A 48 12.50 2.01 21.99
C THR A 48 12.47 2.01 20.45
N GLU A 49 13.33 1.18 19.82
CA GLU A 49 13.36 1.02 18.36
C GLU A 49 12.47 -0.14 17.88
N ALA A 50 11.92 -0.94 18.81
CA ALA A 50 11.16 -2.14 18.49
C ALA A 50 9.65 -1.88 18.44
N ASP A 51 8.96 -2.72 17.68
CA ASP A 51 7.51 -2.82 17.65
C ASP A 51 7.01 -3.96 18.52
N ILE A 52 7.77 -5.04 18.55
CA ILE A 52 7.46 -6.27 19.33
C ILE A 52 8.70 -6.67 20.11
N VAL A 53 8.49 -7.02 21.38
CA VAL A 53 9.51 -7.62 22.22
C VAL A 53 9.11 -9.04 22.59
N ILE A 54 10.01 -9.98 22.36
CA ILE A 54 9.88 -11.36 22.83
C ILE A 54 10.82 -11.54 24.01
N LEU A 55 10.25 -11.91 25.15
CA LEU A 55 10.98 -12.29 26.34
C LEU A 55 11.07 -13.82 26.38
N GLY A 56 12.27 -14.35 26.34
CA GLY A 56 12.49 -15.79 26.31
C GLY A 56 12.34 -16.47 27.66
N SER A 57 12.15 -17.77 27.64
CA SER A 57 11.89 -18.58 28.85
C SER A 57 13.09 -18.65 29.83
N GLY A 58 14.31 -18.43 29.36
CA GLY A 58 15.50 -18.36 30.19
C GLY A 58 15.53 -17.20 31.18
N LEU A 59 14.69 -16.18 30.97
CA LEU A 59 14.56 -15.05 31.91
C LEU A 59 13.80 -15.40 33.20
N GLY A 60 12.96 -16.45 33.15
CA GLY A 60 12.14 -16.84 34.29
C GLY A 60 11.33 -15.68 34.88
N GLU A 61 11.29 -15.56 36.20
CA GLU A 61 10.56 -14.46 36.91
C GLU A 61 11.06 -13.05 36.56
N ARG A 62 12.33 -12.92 36.13
CA ARG A 62 12.89 -11.63 35.69
C ARG A 62 12.22 -11.07 34.43
N GLY A 63 11.64 -11.94 33.64
CA GLY A 63 10.88 -11.52 32.44
C GLY A 63 9.76 -10.52 32.77
N ILE A 64 9.07 -10.68 33.89
CA ILE A 64 8.02 -9.74 34.34
C ILE A 64 8.59 -8.36 34.69
N SER A 65 9.76 -8.32 35.34
CA SER A 65 10.43 -7.05 35.65
C SER A 65 10.93 -6.35 34.37
N LEU A 66 11.45 -7.12 33.43
CA LEU A 66 11.87 -6.61 32.11
C LEU A 66 10.68 -6.11 31.32
N ALA A 67 9.55 -6.83 31.32
CA ALA A 67 8.33 -6.38 30.65
C ALA A 67 7.87 -5.02 31.18
N ARG A 68 7.77 -4.90 32.53
CA ARG A 68 7.38 -3.64 33.19
C ARG A 68 8.30 -2.49 32.80
N HIS A 69 9.62 -2.71 32.82
CA HIS A 69 10.58 -1.68 32.44
C HIS A 69 10.50 -1.34 30.95
N SER A 70 10.35 -2.34 30.08
CA SER A 70 10.18 -2.10 28.64
C SER A 70 8.93 -1.28 28.35
N MET A 71 7.80 -1.58 29.01
CA MET A 71 6.57 -0.78 28.89
C MET A 71 6.72 0.64 29.43
N SER A 72 7.56 0.86 30.44
CA SER A 72 7.83 2.23 30.93
C SER A 72 8.68 3.05 29.96
N LEU A 73 9.56 2.41 29.18
CA LEU A 73 10.40 3.07 28.16
C LEU A 73 9.63 3.27 26.86
N ALA A 74 8.77 2.34 26.49
CA ALA A 74 8.05 2.33 25.21
C ALA A 74 6.62 1.75 25.40
N PRO A 75 5.64 2.57 25.80
CA PRO A 75 4.27 2.12 26.06
C PRO A 75 3.52 1.53 24.89
N TRP A 76 4.01 1.74 23.65
CA TRP A 76 3.41 1.22 22.41
C TRP A 76 3.83 -0.20 22.06
N LEU A 77 4.77 -0.80 22.81
CA LEU A 77 5.30 -2.13 22.54
C LEU A 77 4.23 -3.21 22.66
N GLN A 78 4.32 -4.20 21.79
CA GLN A 78 3.64 -5.48 21.98
C GLN A 78 4.63 -6.47 22.60
N ILE A 79 4.36 -6.95 23.80
CA ILE A 79 5.25 -7.86 24.51
C ILE A 79 4.67 -9.27 24.50
N ILE A 80 5.44 -10.22 23.99
CA ILE A 80 5.17 -11.66 24.03
C ILE A 80 6.20 -12.29 24.99
N MET A 81 5.77 -13.16 25.87
CA MET A 81 6.64 -13.81 26.84
C MET A 81 6.56 -15.32 26.71
N PHE A 82 7.70 -15.98 26.61
CA PHE A 82 7.81 -17.42 26.76
C PHE A 82 8.22 -17.77 28.19
N VAL A 83 7.64 -18.80 28.73
CA VAL A 83 7.95 -19.32 30.07
C VAL A 83 8.13 -20.83 30.02
N SER A 84 8.92 -21.40 30.95
CA SER A 84 8.98 -22.85 31.10
C SER A 84 7.62 -23.42 31.48
N GLU A 85 7.36 -24.68 31.14
CA GLU A 85 6.09 -25.35 31.48
C GLU A 85 5.78 -25.26 32.99
N GLU A 86 6.81 -25.33 33.84
CA GLU A 86 6.66 -25.24 35.27
C GLU A 86 6.11 -23.88 35.75
N LEU A 87 6.48 -22.81 35.04
CA LEU A 87 6.02 -21.45 35.33
C LEU A 87 4.72 -21.10 34.56
N TYR A 88 4.27 -21.95 33.64
CA TYR A 88 3.06 -21.74 32.87
C TYR A 88 1.81 -21.96 33.70
N SER A 89 1.40 -20.94 34.47
CA SER A 89 0.29 -20.99 35.41
C SER A 89 -0.59 -19.76 35.33
N GLY A 90 -1.81 -19.86 35.87
CA GLY A 90 -2.74 -18.72 35.95
C GLY A 90 -2.20 -17.55 36.82
N GLY A 91 -1.26 -17.82 37.75
CA GLY A 91 -0.55 -16.80 38.51
C GLY A 91 0.41 -15.99 37.61
N ALA A 92 1.22 -16.69 36.83
CA ALA A 92 2.14 -16.07 35.86
C ALA A 92 1.40 -15.24 34.80
N PHE A 93 0.26 -15.72 34.31
CA PHE A 93 -0.57 -14.95 33.37
C PHE A 93 -1.03 -13.62 33.97
N ARG A 94 -1.62 -13.66 35.16
CA ARG A 94 -2.09 -12.44 35.83
C ARG A 94 -0.96 -11.45 36.07
N ALA A 95 0.20 -11.93 36.52
CA ALA A 95 1.36 -11.10 36.78
C ALA A 95 1.92 -10.48 35.49
N ALA A 96 1.98 -11.24 34.42
CA ALA A 96 2.44 -10.78 33.10
C ALA A 96 1.47 -9.76 32.49
N HIS A 97 0.17 -10.04 32.47
CA HIS A 97 -0.83 -9.10 31.96
C HIS A 97 -0.89 -7.79 32.77
N ALA A 98 -0.69 -7.85 34.08
CA ALA A 98 -0.66 -6.66 34.94
C ALA A 98 0.48 -5.69 34.62
N VAL A 99 1.51 -6.14 33.91
CA VAL A 99 2.64 -5.31 33.45
C VAL A 99 2.63 -5.04 31.96
N GLY A 100 1.54 -5.37 31.26
CA GLY A 100 1.36 -5.06 29.83
C GLY A 100 1.85 -6.15 28.87
N VAL A 101 2.16 -7.37 29.34
CA VAL A 101 2.44 -8.50 28.45
C VAL A 101 1.16 -8.90 27.74
N ARG A 102 1.19 -8.90 26.43
CA ARG A 102 0.05 -9.24 25.58
C ARG A 102 -0.28 -10.73 25.59
N LYS A 103 0.73 -11.56 25.47
CA LYS A 103 0.58 -13.01 25.40
C LYS A 103 1.72 -13.73 26.11
N VAL A 104 1.37 -14.78 26.82
CA VAL A 104 2.33 -15.71 27.44
C VAL A 104 2.18 -17.06 26.78
N PHE A 105 3.29 -17.63 26.32
CA PHE A 105 3.37 -18.96 25.76
C PHE A 105 4.25 -19.88 26.62
N PRO A 106 3.95 -21.18 26.73
CA PRO A 106 4.93 -22.12 27.22
C PRO A 106 6.07 -22.26 26.21
N ASP A 107 7.26 -22.61 26.67
CA ASP A 107 8.40 -22.86 25.79
C ASP A 107 8.20 -24.08 24.87
N THR A 108 7.22 -24.92 25.14
CA THR A 108 6.75 -26.02 24.27
C THR A 108 5.73 -25.58 23.21
N ALA A 109 5.27 -24.32 23.21
CA ALA A 109 4.27 -23.83 22.24
C ALA A 109 4.73 -24.03 20.80
N GLY A 110 3.79 -24.47 19.96
CA GLY A 110 4.03 -24.67 18.55
C GLY A 110 4.32 -23.35 17.80
N HIS A 111 5.04 -23.45 16.68
CA HIS A 111 5.33 -22.27 15.85
C HIS A 111 4.07 -21.65 15.23
N LEU A 112 3.01 -22.45 15.01
CA LEU A 112 1.74 -21.95 14.43
C LEU A 112 0.99 -21.03 15.40
N ASP A 113 0.95 -21.36 16.70
CA ASP A 113 0.28 -20.49 17.69
C ASP A 113 1.00 -19.15 17.80
N PHE A 114 2.33 -19.18 17.74
CA PHE A 114 3.16 -17.98 17.75
C PHE A 114 2.98 -17.15 16.46
N LEU A 115 2.92 -17.80 15.30
CA LEU A 115 2.65 -17.14 14.01
C LEU A 115 1.28 -16.44 14.05
N GLN A 116 0.23 -17.11 14.53
CA GLN A 116 -1.10 -16.51 14.62
C GLN A 116 -1.11 -15.23 15.48
N GLU A 117 -0.36 -15.20 16.57
CA GLU A 117 -0.24 -14.00 17.40
C GLU A 117 0.47 -12.86 16.65
N LEU A 118 1.57 -13.15 15.94
CA LEU A 118 2.27 -12.15 15.13
C LEU A 118 1.39 -11.61 13.99
N VAL A 119 0.61 -12.45 13.33
CA VAL A 119 -0.38 -12.05 12.32
C VAL A 119 -1.45 -11.15 12.93
N GLY A 120 -1.91 -11.47 14.14
CA GLY A 120 -2.85 -10.63 14.88
C GLY A 120 -2.29 -9.23 15.16
N ILE A 121 -1.05 -9.16 15.69
CA ILE A 121 -0.34 -7.89 15.93
C ILE A 121 -0.15 -7.12 14.63
N HIS A 122 0.28 -7.77 13.56
CA HIS A 122 0.46 -7.13 12.26
C HIS A 122 -0.86 -6.52 11.75
N SER A 123 -1.97 -7.26 11.89
CA SER A 123 -3.29 -6.79 11.49
C SER A 123 -3.78 -5.59 12.32
N GLU A 124 -3.42 -5.54 13.60
CA GLU A 124 -3.69 -4.38 14.45
C GLU A 124 -2.86 -3.17 14.05
N PHE A 125 -1.55 -3.36 13.82
CA PHE A 125 -0.68 -2.28 13.35
C PHE A 125 -1.11 -1.70 12.01
N ARG A 126 -1.65 -2.55 11.12
CA ARG A 126 -2.28 -2.10 9.88
C ARG A 126 -3.45 -1.16 10.14
N ARG A 127 -4.39 -1.59 11.00
CA ARG A 127 -5.58 -0.79 11.35
C ARG A 127 -5.24 0.52 12.05
N GLU A 128 -4.14 0.54 12.83
CA GLU A 128 -3.64 1.72 13.54
C GLU A 128 -2.72 2.61 12.68
N GLY A 129 -2.46 2.23 11.41
CA GLY A 129 -1.51 2.94 10.54
C GLY A 129 -0.05 2.87 10.98
N ARG A 130 0.29 1.95 11.87
CA ARG A 130 1.67 1.74 12.38
C ARG A 130 2.50 0.83 11.49
N ALA A 131 1.86 -0.12 10.80
CA ALA A 131 2.52 -0.87 9.74
C ALA A 131 2.53 0.00 8.49
N LYS A 132 3.72 0.34 8.00
CA LYS A 132 3.89 1.09 6.77
C LYS A 132 3.59 0.16 5.60
N GLU A 133 2.38 0.21 5.09
CA GLU A 133 1.98 -0.46 3.87
C GLU A 133 1.73 0.54 2.76
N GLY A 134 2.12 0.14 1.56
CA GLY A 134 1.83 0.91 0.37
C GLY A 134 0.34 0.96 0.06
N ARG A 135 -0.09 2.04 -0.55
CA ARG A 135 -1.47 2.25 -0.97
C ARG A 135 -1.70 1.65 -2.34
N ILE A 136 -2.75 0.84 -2.49
CA ILE A 136 -3.16 0.29 -3.78
C ILE A 136 -4.27 1.16 -4.36
N VAL A 137 -4.03 1.69 -5.55
CA VAL A 137 -5.03 2.38 -6.37
C VAL A 137 -5.25 1.57 -7.65
N ALA A 138 -6.46 1.04 -7.84
CA ALA A 138 -6.86 0.45 -9.10
C ALA A 138 -7.43 1.54 -10.01
N VAL A 139 -6.83 1.73 -11.17
CA VAL A 139 -7.34 2.65 -12.21
C VAL A 139 -8.07 1.83 -13.25
N THR A 140 -9.33 2.15 -13.46
CA THR A 140 -10.21 1.40 -14.37
C THR A 140 -11.12 2.32 -15.16
N HIS A 141 -11.84 1.77 -16.13
CA HIS A 141 -12.77 2.53 -16.97
C HIS A 141 -13.91 1.64 -17.50
N ALA A 142 -15.04 2.25 -17.78
CA ALA A 142 -16.18 1.59 -18.39
C ALA A 142 -16.13 1.59 -19.92
N LYS A 143 -15.36 2.51 -20.51
CA LYS A 143 -15.27 2.74 -21.95
C LYS A 143 -13.81 3.01 -22.35
N GLY A 144 -13.35 2.37 -23.39
CA GLY A 144 -12.01 2.61 -23.94
C GLY A 144 -11.81 4.05 -24.44
N GLY A 145 -10.59 4.54 -24.34
CA GLY A 145 -10.19 5.87 -24.83
C GLY A 145 -10.46 7.04 -23.91
N VAL A 146 -10.97 6.81 -22.68
CA VAL A 146 -11.22 7.87 -21.69
C VAL A 146 -9.96 8.36 -20.96
N GLY A 147 -8.79 7.74 -21.19
CA GLY A 147 -7.50 8.18 -20.66
C GLY A 147 -7.09 7.54 -19.35
N ALA A 148 -7.65 6.39 -18.96
CA ALA A 148 -7.30 5.68 -17.72
C ALA A 148 -5.79 5.39 -17.63
N THR A 149 -5.21 4.80 -18.65
CA THR A 149 -3.76 4.54 -18.77
C THR A 149 -2.93 5.82 -18.68
N THR A 150 -3.38 6.90 -19.33
CA THR A 150 -2.73 8.22 -19.26
C THR A 150 -2.66 8.74 -17.83
N ILE A 151 -3.77 8.62 -17.08
CA ILE A 151 -3.85 9.03 -15.69
C ILE A 151 -3.00 8.13 -14.80
N ALA A 152 -3.04 6.81 -15.00
CA ALA A 152 -2.22 5.87 -14.23
C ALA A 152 -0.72 6.19 -14.36
N ALA A 153 -0.25 6.41 -15.59
CA ALA A 153 1.13 6.81 -15.85
C ALA A 153 1.49 8.16 -15.21
N ALA A 154 0.61 9.16 -15.34
CA ALA A 154 0.82 10.48 -14.77
C ALA A 154 0.88 10.46 -13.23
N LEU A 155 0.01 9.68 -12.59
CA LEU A 155 0.05 9.48 -11.14
C LEU A 155 1.36 8.82 -10.69
N GLY A 156 1.89 7.87 -11.46
CA GLY A 156 3.21 7.28 -11.21
C GLY A 156 4.32 8.32 -11.23
N GLU A 157 4.32 9.24 -12.19
CA GLU A 157 5.30 10.33 -12.25
C GLU A 157 5.11 11.33 -11.11
N VAL A 158 3.87 11.67 -10.72
CA VAL A 158 3.61 12.48 -9.52
C VAL A 158 4.23 11.82 -8.29
N CYS A 159 3.98 10.54 -8.07
CA CYS A 159 4.57 9.80 -6.95
C CYS A 159 6.11 9.86 -6.95
N SER A 160 6.73 9.74 -8.13
CA SER A 160 8.19 9.88 -8.28
C SER A 160 8.70 11.24 -7.84
N VAL A 161 8.05 12.32 -8.27
CA VAL A 161 8.41 13.70 -7.87
C VAL A 161 8.31 13.88 -6.35
N PHE A 162 7.34 13.25 -5.71
CA PHE A 162 7.18 13.24 -4.26
C PHE A 162 7.97 12.14 -3.54
N GLN A 163 8.94 11.53 -4.22
CA GLN A 163 9.87 10.51 -3.67
C GLN A 163 9.15 9.32 -3.03
N LYS A 164 8.01 8.92 -3.58
CA LYS A 164 7.26 7.73 -3.17
C LYS A 164 7.69 6.54 -4.03
N LYS A 165 8.19 5.49 -3.39
CA LYS A 165 8.53 4.26 -4.09
C LYS A 165 7.26 3.64 -4.66
N THR A 166 7.14 3.57 -5.98
CA THR A 166 5.90 3.26 -6.68
C THR A 166 6.06 2.08 -7.62
N MET A 167 5.10 1.15 -7.58
CA MET A 167 4.92 0.15 -8.60
C MET A 167 3.72 0.51 -9.49
N LEU A 168 3.96 0.62 -10.79
CA LEU A 168 2.91 0.65 -11.81
C LEU A 168 2.70 -0.76 -12.33
N TRP A 169 1.49 -1.27 -12.27
CA TRP A 169 1.16 -2.58 -12.85
C TRP A 169 0.31 -2.39 -14.09
N ASP A 170 0.87 -2.74 -15.25
CA ASP A 170 0.15 -2.81 -16.50
C ASP A 170 -0.66 -4.12 -16.54
N PHE A 171 -1.90 -4.05 -16.09
CA PHE A 171 -2.81 -5.18 -16.08
C PHE A 171 -3.78 -5.20 -17.29
N ASP A 172 -3.65 -4.21 -18.20
CA ASP A 172 -4.32 -4.27 -19.51
C ASP A 172 -3.57 -5.21 -20.44
N VAL A 173 -3.84 -6.50 -20.28
CA VAL A 173 -3.18 -7.57 -21.01
C VAL A 173 -3.49 -7.55 -22.51
N GLU A 174 -4.53 -6.84 -22.95
CA GLU A 174 -4.94 -6.78 -24.36
C GLU A 174 -4.13 -5.79 -25.14
N THR A 175 -4.03 -4.56 -24.65
CA THR A 175 -3.38 -3.46 -25.38
C THR A 175 -1.97 -3.16 -24.86
N ARG A 176 -1.70 -3.40 -23.57
CA ARG A 176 -0.40 -3.11 -22.92
C ARG A 176 0.00 -1.64 -23.07
N ASP A 177 -0.99 -0.78 -22.99
CA ASP A 177 -0.80 0.63 -23.32
C ASP A 177 0.07 1.37 -22.32
N LEU A 178 0.04 0.99 -21.04
CA LEU A 178 0.88 1.58 -20.01
C LEU A 178 2.37 1.32 -20.28
N SER A 179 2.73 0.06 -20.54
CA SER A 179 4.10 -0.34 -20.88
C SER A 179 4.59 0.34 -22.16
N ARG A 180 3.74 0.40 -23.19
CA ARG A 180 4.07 1.08 -24.46
C ARG A 180 4.26 2.57 -24.29
N ALA A 181 3.38 3.20 -23.56
CA ALA A 181 3.41 4.63 -23.32
C ALA A 181 4.67 5.06 -22.57
N LEU A 182 5.07 4.28 -21.59
CA LEU A 182 6.29 4.49 -20.81
C LEU A 182 7.56 3.97 -21.51
N THR A 183 7.43 3.44 -22.74
CA THR A 183 8.53 2.86 -23.52
C THR A 183 9.28 1.74 -22.78
N VAL A 184 8.53 0.98 -21.96
CA VAL A 184 9.10 -0.13 -21.20
C VAL A 184 9.27 -1.34 -22.10
N ASN A 185 10.51 -1.80 -22.23
CA ASN A 185 10.88 -2.98 -22.97
C ASN A 185 11.86 -3.79 -22.13
N GLY A 186 11.64 -5.10 -22.04
CA GLY A 186 12.52 -5.98 -21.28
C GLY A 186 12.09 -7.44 -21.35
N ASN A 187 12.91 -8.30 -20.78
CA ASN A 187 12.65 -9.74 -20.67
C ASN A 187 11.96 -10.10 -19.34
N GLU A 188 11.69 -9.13 -18.50
CA GLU A 188 11.15 -9.28 -17.14
C GLU A 188 9.72 -9.86 -17.17
N ALA A 189 8.97 -9.62 -18.25
CA ALA A 189 7.66 -10.23 -18.49
C ALA A 189 7.70 -11.78 -18.47
N ARG A 190 8.87 -12.40 -18.72
CA ARG A 190 9.05 -13.86 -18.60
C ARG A 190 8.88 -14.36 -17.18
N VAL A 191 9.20 -13.55 -16.18
CA VAL A 191 9.00 -13.91 -14.77
C VAL A 191 7.51 -14.03 -14.48
N VAL A 192 6.70 -13.09 -15.00
CA VAL A 192 5.23 -13.13 -14.87
C VAL A 192 4.67 -14.38 -15.58
N SER A 193 5.18 -14.70 -16.76
CA SER A 193 4.84 -15.94 -17.46
C SER A 193 5.18 -17.20 -16.64
N ALA A 194 6.32 -17.20 -15.94
CA ALA A 194 6.73 -18.30 -15.08
C ALA A 194 5.82 -18.45 -13.85
N TRP A 195 5.28 -17.38 -13.32
CA TRP A 195 4.28 -17.42 -12.25
C TRP A 195 2.97 -18.05 -12.72
N ILE A 196 2.48 -17.65 -13.90
CA ILE A 196 1.21 -18.14 -14.45
C ILE A 196 1.26 -19.63 -14.74
N ASN A 197 2.37 -20.13 -15.30
CA ASN A 197 2.52 -21.54 -15.61
C ASN A 197 3.01 -22.39 -14.42
N GLY A 198 3.18 -21.81 -13.23
CA GLY A 198 3.56 -22.50 -12.00
C GLY A 198 5.01 -22.98 -11.97
N SER A 199 5.88 -22.55 -12.91
CA SER A 199 7.30 -22.92 -12.89
C SER A 199 8.12 -22.10 -11.89
N ARG A 200 7.54 -21.03 -11.34
CA ARG A 200 8.15 -20.17 -10.34
C ARG A 200 7.10 -19.61 -9.37
N ASP A 201 7.45 -19.51 -8.11
CA ASP A 201 6.60 -18.90 -7.08
C ASP A 201 6.72 -17.37 -7.07
N VAL A 202 5.65 -16.70 -6.61
CA VAL A 202 5.64 -15.26 -6.36
C VAL A 202 6.27 -14.99 -5.00
N THR A 203 7.54 -14.59 -5.02
CA THR A 203 8.34 -14.19 -3.85
C THR A 203 8.78 -12.74 -3.97
N ARG A 204 9.33 -12.15 -2.90
CA ARG A 204 9.93 -10.80 -2.97
C ARG A 204 11.03 -10.69 -4.01
N GLU A 205 11.87 -11.70 -4.12
CA GLU A 205 12.97 -11.75 -5.08
C GLU A 205 12.43 -11.81 -6.50
N SER A 206 11.52 -12.78 -6.77
CA SER A 206 10.93 -12.92 -8.10
C SER A 206 10.10 -11.71 -8.50
N LEU A 207 9.44 -11.02 -7.56
CA LEU A 207 8.76 -9.75 -7.84
C LEU A 207 9.76 -8.66 -8.21
N SER A 208 10.86 -8.54 -7.47
CA SER A 208 11.91 -7.56 -7.80
C SER A 208 12.54 -7.81 -9.16
N GLU A 209 12.70 -9.08 -9.57
CA GLU A 209 13.20 -9.44 -10.90
C GLU A 209 12.17 -9.20 -12.03
N ALA A 210 10.87 -9.23 -11.72
CA ALA A 210 9.81 -8.97 -12.68
C ALA A 210 9.61 -7.46 -12.96
N LEU A 211 10.18 -6.60 -12.13
CA LEU A 211 10.00 -5.15 -12.20
C LEU A 211 11.03 -4.50 -13.11
N VAL A 212 10.57 -3.70 -14.07
CA VAL A 212 11.42 -2.83 -14.89
C VAL A 212 11.48 -1.45 -14.25
N GLN A 213 12.67 -1.04 -13.84
CA GLN A 213 12.88 0.29 -13.27
C GLN A 213 12.87 1.36 -14.37
N ILE A 214 12.02 2.38 -14.22
CA ILE A 214 11.92 3.51 -15.16
C ILE A 214 12.42 4.84 -14.58
N SER A 215 12.40 4.97 -13.26
CA SER A 215 13.05 6.06 -12.51
C SER A 215 13.54 5.52 -11.16
N PRO A 216 14.31 6.27 -10.37
CA PRO A 216 14.76 5.79 -9.05
C PRO A 216 13.62 5.32 -8.14
N GLU A 217 12.43 5.93 -8.25
CA GLU A 217 11.27 5.65 -7.39
C GLU A 217 10.19 4.80 -8.08
N VAL A 218 10.21 4.68 -9.42
CA VAL A 218 9.12 4.02 -10.16
C VAL A 218 9.59 2.81 -10.93
N SER A 219 8.91 1.71 -10.71
CA SER A 219 9.06 0.47 -11.44
C SER A 219 7.74 0.04 -12.10
N VAL A 220 7.84 -0.72 -13.18
CA VAL A 220 6.69 -1.22 -13.94
C VAL A 220 6.68 -2.75 -13.92
N LEU A 221 5.55 -3.32 -13.54
CA LEU A 221 5.25 -4.74 -13.73
C LEU A 221 4.48 -4.89 -15.04
N MET A 222 5.12 -5.52 -16.02
CA MET A 222 4.54 -5.74 -17.35
C MET A 222 3.61 -6.96 -17.36
N PRO A 223 2.62 -7.01 -18.27
CA PRO A 223 1.87 -8.24 -18.53
C PRO A 223 2.77 -9.32 -19.13
N PRO A 224 2.37 -10.62 -19.04
CA PRO A 224 3.16 -11.73 -19.58
C PRO A 224 3.40 -11.59 -21.09
N ASP A 225 4.51 -12.15 -21.57
CA ASP A 225 4.92 -12.02 -22.97
C ASP A 225 3.93 -12.62 -23.96
N LYS A 226 3.34 -13.76 -23.59
CA LYS A 226 2.52 -14.54 -24.50
C LYS A 226 1.03 -14.25 -24.29
N ARG A 227 0.32 -14.08 -25.40
CA ARG A 227 -1.12 -13.81 -25.39
C ARG A 227 -1.97 -14.86 -24.65
N PRO A 228 -1.76 -16.18 -24.80
CA PRO A 228 -2.48 -17.17 -24.03
C PRO A 228 -2.32 -16.97 -22.52
N GLU A 229 -1.09 -16.80 -22.04
CA GLU A 229 -0.79 -16.54 -20.62
C GLU A 229 -1.44 -15.26 -20.11
N SER A 230 -1.52 -14.23 -20.95
CA SER A 230 -2.24 -12.99 -20.64
C SER A 230 -3.74 -13.23 -20.42
N MET A 231 -4.34 -14.07 -21.23
CA MET A 231 -5.76 -14.44 -21.08
C MET A 231 -5.99 -15.32 -19.86
N ASP A 232 -5.07 -16.24 -19.60
CA ASP A 232 -5.13 -17.10 -18.39
C ASP A 232 -5.05 -16.24 -17.13
N LEU A 233 -4.17 -15.22 -17.10
CA LEU A 233 -4.02 -14.31 -15.97
C LEU A 233 -5.35 -13.60 -15.63
N VAL A 234 -6.11 -13.15 -16.61
CA VAL A 234 -7.35 -12.37 -16.37
C VAL A 234 -8.55 -13.27 -16.14
N CYS A 235 -8.68 -14.36 -16.91
CA CYS A 235 -9.91 -15.14 -17.01
C CYS A 235 -9.97 -16.37 -16.10
N HIS A 236 -8.82 -16.93 -15.69
CA HIS A 236 -8.78 -18.12 -14.87
C HIS A 236 -8.89 -17.80 -13.37
N THR A 237 -9.65 -18.62 -12.66
CA THR A 237 -9.80 -18.49 -11.19
C THR A 237 -8.50 -18.78 -10.46
N ASP A 238 -7.62 -19.61 -11.01
CA ASP A 238 -6.32 -19.93 -10.42
C ASP A 238 -5.39 -18.71 -10.31
N SER A 239 -5.62 -17.71 -11.15
CA SER A 239 -4.89 -16.43 -11.09
C SER A 239 -5.26 -15.55 -9.88
N ILE A 240 -6.33 -15.86 -9.18
CA ILE A 240 -6.77 -15.11 -7.99
C ILE A 240 -5.66 -15.11 -6.93
N SER A 241 -5.14 -16.27 -6.57
CA SER A 241 -4.09 -16.42 -5.57
C SER A 241 -2.78 -15.75 -6.00
N LEU A 242 -2.43 -15.84 -7.28
CA LEU A 242 -1.27 -15.15 -7.85
C LEU A 242 -1.40 -13.64 -7.72
N VAL A 243 -2.53 -13.07 -8.16
CA VAL A 243 -2.79 -11.63 -8.10
C VAL A 243 -2.81 -11.13 -6.65
N GLN A 244 -3.46 -11.86 -5.75
CA GLN A 244 -3.43 -11.54 -4.31
C GLN A 244 -2.00 -11.47 -3.79
N ARG A 245 -1.19 -12.49 -4.09
CA ARG A 245 0.20 -12.55 -3.63
C ARG A 245 1.06 -11.43 -4.18
N VAL A 246 0.91 -11.09 -5.47
CA VAL A 246 1.62 -9.94 -6.07
C VAL A 246 1.24 -8.64 -5.36
N LEU A 247 -0.05 -8.37 -5.11
CA LEU A 247 -0.50 -7.16 -4.44
C LEU A 247 -0.02 -7.08 -3.00
N GLU A 248 -0.06 -8.17 -2.24
CA GLU A 248 0.43 -8.24 -0.86
C GLU A 248 1.92 -7.89 -0.78
N LEU A 249 2.74 -8.52 -1.61
CA LEU A 249 4.17 -8.25 -1.65
C LEU A 249 4.48 -6.83 -2.14
N SER A 250 3.72 -6.35 -3.11
CA SER A 250 3.88 -4.99 -3.64
C SER A 250 3.59 -3.94 -2.58
N LYS A 251 2.55 -4.11 -1.77
CA LYS A 251 2.23 -3.24 -0.62
C LYS A 251 3.36 -3.13 0.41
N ILE A 252 4.09 -4.22 0.60
CA ILE A 252 5.20 -4.26 1.55
C ILE A 252 6.45 -3.57 0.98
N GLN A 253 6.67 -3.67 -0.32
CA GLN A 253 7.89 -3.21 -0.98
C GLN A 253 7.81 -1.77 -1.51
N HIS A 254 6.60 -1.22 -1.69
CA HIS A 254 6.36 0.10 -2.29
C HIS A 254 5.47 0.96 -1.40
N ASP A 255 5.61 2.28 -1.50
CA ASP A 255 4.71 3.23 -0.84
C ASP A 255 3.38 3.36 -1.62
N CYS A 256 3.43 3.19 -2.94
CA CYS A 256 2.29 3.28 -3.84
C CYS A 256 2.28 2.10 -4.82
N VAL A 257 1.11 1.54 -5.04
CA VAL A 257 0.85 0.51 -6.06
C VAL A 257 -0.31 1.01 -6.92
N ILE A 258 -0.05 1.31 -8.18
CA ILE A 258 -1.07 1.79 -9.12
C ILE A 258 -1.26 0.71 -10.17
N VAL A 259 -2.47 0.16 -10.26
CA VAL A 259 -2.80 -0.92 -11.20
C VAL A 259 -3.70 -0.37 -12.30
N ASP A 260 -3.20 -0.32 -13.53
CA ASP A 260 -4.00 -0.04 -14.71
C ASP A 260 -4.72 -1.32 -15.14
N THR A 261 -5.99 -1.46 -14.79
CA THR A 261 -6.74 -2.70 -15.00
C THR A 261 -7.30 -2.86 -16.41
N GLY A 262 -7.21 -1.81 -17.23
CA GLY A 262 -7.99 -1.76 -18.45
C GLY A 262 -9.52 -1.82 -18.17
N GLY A 263 -10.29 -2.13 -19.19
CA GLY A 263 -11.76 -2.24 -19.09
C GLY A 263 -12.29 -3.67 -18.96
N ARG A 264 -11.42 -4.68 -18.95
CA ARG A 264 -11.84 -6.08 -18.91
C ARG A 264 -12.13 -6.56 -17.51
N LEU A 265 -13.35 -7.04 -17.31
CA LEU A 265 -13.76 -7.65 -16.04
C LEU A 265 -13.53 -9.18 -16.08
N GLY A 266 -12.88 -9.68 -15.04
CA GLY A 266 -12.60 -11.10 -14.85
C GLY A 266 -12.28 -11.40 -13.39
N PRO A 267 -12.03 -12.68 -13.02
CA PRO A 267 -11.74 -13.06 -11.63
C PRO A 267 -10.53 -12.31 -11.05
N ALA A 268 -9.47 -12.17 -11.83
CA ALA A 268 -8.27 -11.45 -11.40
C ALA A 268 -8.51 -9.93 -11.26
N THR A 269 -9.17 -9.30 -12.24
CA THR A 269 -9.58 -7.88 -12.13
C THR A 269 -10.48 -7.66 -10.91
N GLY A 270 -11.46 -8.55 -10.70
CA GLY A 270 -12.32 -8.48 -9.52
C GLY A 270 -11.54 -8.59 -8.21
N THR A 271 -10.44 -9.34 -8.19
CA THR A 271 -9.54 -9.44 -7.05
C THR A 271 -8.77 -8.14 -6.82
N ILE A 272 -8.24 -7.53 -7.88
CA ILE A 272 -7.58 -6.22 -7.80
C ILE A 272 -8.54 -5.18 -7.21
N LEU A 273 -9.77 -5.09 -7.75
CA LEU A 273 -10.77 -4.13 -7.28
C LEU A 273 -11.16 -4.33 -5.81
N ARG A 274 -11.24 -5.59 -5.34
CA ARG A 274 -11.49 -5.89 -3.92
C ARG A 274 -10.35 -5.50 -3.01
N MET A 275 -9.11 -5.70 -3.45
CA MET A 275 -7.90 -5.44 -2.64
C MET A 275 -7.42 -3.99 -2.71
N ALA A 276 -7.85 -3.23 -3.70
CA ALA A 276 -7.49 -1.82 -3.84
C ALA A 276 -8.03 -1.00 -2.66
N ASP A 277 -7.23 -0.11 -2.12
CA ASP A 277 -7.67 0.85 -1.09
C ASP A 277 -8.60 1.91 -1.70
N VAL A 278 -8.39 2.20 -3.00
CA VAL A 278 -9.23 3.09 -3.81
C VAL A 278 -9.37 2.54 -5.23
N VAL A 279 -10.56 2.62 -5.76
CA VAL A 279 -10.84 2.33 -7.17
C VAL A 279 -11.15 3.65 -7.88
N LEU A 280 -10.23 4.09 -8.73
CA LEU A 280 -10.37 5.27 -9.57
C LEU A 280 -11.01 4.89 -10.90
N ILE A 281 -12.25 5.31 -11.10
CA ILE A 281 -13.00 5.07 -12.35
C ILE A 281 -12.85 6.31 -13.22
N VAL A 282 -12.14 6.17 -14.33
CA VAL A 282 -11.98 7.24 -15.31
C VAL A 282 -13.14 7.23 -16.27
N ILE A 283 -13.78 8.38 -16.42
CA ILE A 283 -14.97 8.57 -17.26
C ILE A 283 -14.79 9.78 -18.18
N ASP A 284 -15.51 9.79 -19.29
CA ASP A 284 -15.69 10.99 -20.09
C ASP A 284 -17.04 11.66 -19.81
N ASP A 285 -17.20 12.91 -20.24
CA ASP A 285 -18.39 13.73 -20.08
C ASP A 285 -19.39 13.58 -21.23
N THR A 286 -19.40 12.43 -21.89
CA THR A 286 -20.34 12.12 -22.99
C THR A 286 -21.53 11.27 -22.50
N ILE A 287 -22.66 11.37 -23.21
CA ILE A 287 -23.85 10.52 -22.93
C ILE A 287 -23.51 9.03 -23.05
N LEU A 288 -22.69 8.64 -24.02
CA LEU A 288 -22.25 7.25 -24.19
C LEU A 288 -21.32 6.81 -23.03
N GLY A 289 -20.51 7.73 -22.52
CA GLY A 289 -19.70 7.51 -21.31
C GLY A 289 -20.59 7.24 -20.10
N LEU A 290 -21.61 8.06 -19.87
CA LEU A 290 -22.57 7.90 -18.79
C LEU A 290 -23.25 6.53 -18.83
N THR A 291 -23.78 6.13 -19.99
CA THR A 291 -24.43 4.81 -20.17
C THR A 291 -23.46 3.65 -19.88
N ALA A 292 -22.20 3.78 -20.32
CA ALA A 292 -21.20 2.75 -20.08
C ALA A 292 -20.87 2.63 -18.58
N VAL A 293 -20.78 3.77 -17.87
CA VAL A 293 -20.51 3.83 -16.42
C VAL A 293 -21.65 3.21 -15.62
N ASP A 294 -22.90 3.50 -15.97
CA ASP A 294 -24.09 2.91 -15.34
C ASP A 294 -24.04 1.37 -15.36
N LEU A 295 -23.81 0.80 -16.55
CA LEU A 295 -23.64 -0.65 -16.70
C LEU A 295 -22.44 -1.18 -15.90
N PHE A 296 -21.31 -0.48 -15.97
CA PHE A 296 -20.07 -0.89 -15.30
C PHE A 296 -20.21 -0.92 -13.77
N LEU A 297 -20.85 0.09 -13.20
CA LEU A 297 -21.08 0.17 -11.76
C LEU A 297 -21.93 -0.98 -11.21
N SER A 298 -22.85 -1.49 -12.01
CA SER A 298 -23.66 -2.66 -11.63
C SER A 298 -22.80 -3.90 -11.34
N PHE A 299 -21.62 -4.02 -11.99
CA PHE A 299 -20.67 -5.09 -11.76
C PHE A 299 -19.61 -4.75 -10.71
N VAL A 300 -19.10 -3.51 -10.73
CA VAL A 300 -17.95 -3.10 -9.91
C VAL A 300 -18.33 -2.81 -8.46
N LYS A 301 -19.47 -2.14 -8.23
CA LYS A 301 -19.92 -1.78 -6.89
C LYS A 301 -20.01 -2.96 -5.92
N PRO A 302 -20.60 -4.12 -6.28
CA PRO A 302 -20.60 -5.30 -5.41
C PRO A 302 -19.20 -5.85 -5.09
N LEU A 303 -18.25 -5.68 -6.02
CA LEU A 303 -16.87 -6.16 -5.83
C LEU A 303 -16.06 -5.28 -4.86
N VAL A 304 -16.30 -3.98 -4.88
CA VAL A 304 -15.53 -3.02 -4.08
C VAL A 304 -15.93 -3.02 -2.60
N GLY A 305 -17.15 -3.44 -2.29
CA GLY A 305 -17.65 -3.60 -0.91
C GLY A 305 -18.09 -2.30 -0.23
N GLY A 306 -17.96 -1.14 -0.90
CA GLY A 306 -18.44 0.16 -0.39
C GLY A 306 -18.20 1.29 -1.39
N VAL A 307 -19.10 2.28 -1.41
CA VAL A 307 -19.01 3.44 -2.32
C VAL A 307 -17.92 4.42 -1.90
N ASP A 308 -17.51 4.42 -0.65
CA ASP A 308 -16.44 5.24 -0.07
C ASP A 308 -15.05 4.98 -0.71
N ARG A 309 -14.87 3.79 -1.29
CA ARG A 309 -13.64 3.41 -2.01
C ARG A 309 -13.69 3.74 -3.50
N LEU A 310 -14.84 4.15 -4.02
CA LEU A 310 -14.98 4.58 -5.41
C LEU A 310 -14.67 6.07 -5.54
N ILE A 311 -13.90 6.42 -6.56
CA ILE A 311 -13.63 7.83 -6.94
C ILE A 311 -13.72 7.94 -8.44
N PHE A 312 -14.42 8.97 -8.92
CA PHE A 312 -14.51 9.26 -10.35
C PHE A 312 -13.51 10.36 -10.75
N ALA A 313 -12.78 10.10 -11.83
CA ALA A 313 -12.00 11.11 -12.53
C ALA A 313 -12.68 11.41 -13.86
N VAL A 314 -13.20 12.62 -13.99
CA VAL A 314 -13.79 13.08 -15.24
C VAL A 314 -12.69 13.65 -16.11
N ASN A 315 -12.40 12.97 -17.22
CA ASN A 315 -11.45 13.42 -18.22
C ASN A 315 -12.24 14.00 -19.40
N PRO A 316 -12.27 15.32 -19.56
CA PRO A 316 -13.11 15.93 -20.58
C PRO A 316 -12.61 15.55 -21.96
N TYR A 317 -13.54 15.07 -22.77
CA TYR A 317 -13.36 14.90 -24.19
C TYR A 317 -13.75 16.21 -24.88
N SER A 318 -13.06 16.61 -25.97
CA SER A 318 -13.32 17.85 -26.69
C SER A 318 -14.75 17.89 -27.23
N GLY A 319 -15.69 18.40 -26.47
CA GLY A 319 -17.09 18.38 -26.82
C GLY A 319 -18.03 18.19 -25.63
N ALA A 320 -17.56 18.51 -24.41
CA ALA A 320 -18.29 18.42 -23.16
C ALA A 320 -19.80 18.72 -23.34
N LEU A 321 -20.62 17.69 -23.17
CA LEU A 321 -22.05 17.79 -23.28
C LEU A 321 -22.78 17.68 -21.95
N VAL A 322 -22.12 17.10 -20.92
CA VAL A 322 -22.73 16.80 -19.64
C VAL A 322 -21.81 17.25 -18.51
N GLY A 323 -22.32 18.10 -17.61
CA GLY A 323 -21.59 18.52 -16.43
C GLY A 323 -21.46 17.39 -15.39
N ILE A 324 -20.44 17.47 -14.52
CA ILE A 324 -20.22 16.47 -13.45
C ILE A 324 -21.46 16.30 -12.57
N SER A 325 -22.12 17.41 -12.20
CA SER A 325 -23.34 17.34 -11.39
C SER A 325 -24.46 16.58 -12.07
N GLN A 326 -24.61 16.74 -13.38
CA GLN A 326 -25.61 15.98 -14.15
C GLN A 326 -25.28 14.51 -14.23
N ILE A 327 -23.98 14.15 -14.39
CA ILE A 327 -23.54 12.75 -14.37
C ILE A 327 -23.84 12.13 -13.01
N ALA A 328 -23.56 12.85 -11.92
CA ALA A 328 -23.84 12.40 -10.58
C ALA A 328 -25.33 12.21 -10.33
N GLU A 329 -26.17 13.17 -10.73
CA GLU A 329 -27.63 13.13 -10.60
C GLU A 329 -28.25 11.95 -11.38
N GLU A 330 -27.76 11.65 -12.56
CA GLU A 330 -28.25 10.51 -13.38
C GLU A 330 -27.88 9.15 -12.81
N LEU A 331 -26.70 9.02 -12.17
CA LEU A 331 -26.23 7.75 -11.60
C LEU A 331 -26.77 7.49 -10.18
N GLU A 332 -27.16 8.53 -9.45
CA GLU A 332 -27.58 8.43 -8.06
C GLU A 332 -28.79 7.50 -7.83
N PRO A 333 -29.89 7.56 -8.63
CA PRO A 333 -31.07 6.73 -8.39
C PRO A 333 -30.80 5.24 -8.45
N ALA A 334 -29.90 4.82 -9.35
CA ALA A 334 -29.57 3.41 -9.54
C ALA A 334 -28.47 2.92 -8.58
N HIS A 335 -27.51 3.80 -8.23
CA HIS A 335 -26.28 3.39 -7.57
C HIS A 335 -26.10 3.93 -6.15
N GLN A 336 -26.85 4.94 -5.72
CA GLN A 336 -26.77 5.53 -4.37
C GLN A 336 -25.31 5.87 -3.99
N LEU A 337 -24.65 6.67 -4.82
CA LEU A 337 -23.22 6.96 -4.72
C LEU A 337 -22.93 8.03 -3.67
N GLY A 338 -23.84 8.98 -3.46
CA GLY A 338 -23.60 10.16 -2.65
C GLY A 338 -22.54 11.10 -3.24
N GLU A 339 -22.04 12.01 -2.43
CA GLU A 339 -21.07 13.03 -2.88
C GLU A 339 -19.61 12.56 -2.88
N ALA A 340 -19.27 11.61 -2.02
CA ALA A 340 -17.88 11.21 -1.78
C ALA A 340 -17.10 10.74 -3.04
N PRO A 341 -17.66 10.00 -3.99
CA PRO A 341 -16.97 9.60 -5.21
C PRO A 341 -16.61 10.76 -6.16
N TRP A 342 -17.26 11.90 -6.06
CA TRP A 342 -17.16 13.05 -6.97
C TRP A 342 -16.20 14.16 -6.52
N ARG A 343 -15.36 13.89 -5.55
CA ARG A 343 -14.49 14.90 -4.91
C ARG A 343 -13.30 15.37 -5.75
N LEU A 344 -12.98 14.70 -6.86
CA LEU A 344 -11.87 15.12 -7.71
C LEU A 344 -12.29 16.26 -8.64
N PRO A 345 -11.42 17.26 -8.85
CA PRO A 345 -11.63 18.22 -9.90
C PRO A 345 -11.54 17.57 -11.28
N PRO A 346 -12.27 18.06 -12.29
CA PRO A 346 -12.13 17.57 -13.66
C PRO A 346 -10.72 17.81 -14.18
N ILE A 347 -10.24 16.88 -14.99
CA ILE A 347 -8.94 17.02 -15.61
C ILE A 347 -9.06 18.05 -16.76
N PRO A 348 -8.22 19.09 -16.79
CA PRO A 348 -8.26 20.07 -17.85
C PRO A 348 -8.04 19.42 -19.23
N ASN A 349 -8.74 19.91 -20.25
CA ASN A 349 -8.48 19.50 -21.62
C ASN A 349 -7.12 20.05 -22.06
N ASP A 350 -6.11 19.18 -22.07
CA ASP A 350 -4.73 19.56 -22.36
C ASP A 350 -4.32 18.97 -23.72
N THR A 351 -4.20 19.85 -24.71
CA THR A 351 -3.81 19.44 -26.08
C THR A 351 -2.42 18.83 -26.15
N GLN A 352 -1.55 19.14 -25.20
CA GLN A 352 -0.21 18.54 -25.13
C GLN A 352 -0.26 17.08 -24.64
N GLY A 353 -1.26 16.74 -23.82
CA GLY A 353 -1.52 15.37 -23.41
C GLY A 353 -1.86 14.45 -24.57
N SER A 354 -2.49 14.96 -25.63
CA SER A 354 -2.81 14.18 -26.83
C SER A 354 -1.59 13.80 -27.68
N MET A 355 -0.44 14.43 -27.45
CA MET A 355 0.82 14.12 -28.16
C MET A 355 1.62 13.01 -27.45
N TRP A 356 1.09 12.49 -26.38
CA TRP A 356 1.79 11.56 -25.53
C TRP A 356 1.79 10.19 -26.19
N PRO A 357 1.71 9.29 -26.69
CA PRO A 357 2.23 7.93 -26.53
C PRO A 357 3.63 7.72 -27.13
N GLY A 358 4.44 6.96 -26.41
CA GLY A 358 5.72 6.44 -26.90
C GLY A 358 6.92 7.38 -26.75
N THR A 359 6.78 8.45 -25.93
CA THR A 359 7.90 9.35 -25.61
C THR A 359 8.59 9.04 -24.31
N GLY A 360 8.05 8.11 -23.50
CA GLY A 360 8.50 7.85 -22.14
C GLY A 360 8.16 8.97 -21.13
N ARG A 361 7.46 10.04 -21.60
CA ARG A 361 6.99 11.15 -20.76
C ARG A 361 5.49 11.02 -20.53
N THR A 362 4.99 11.53 -19.44
CA THR A 362 3.56 11.43 -19.08
C THR A 362 2.83 12.76 -19.22
N LEU A 363 1.52 12.75 -19.05
CA LEU A 363 0.70 13.96 -19.00
C LEU A 363 1.18 14.93 -17.89
N TYR A 364 1.76 14.45 -16.81
CA TYR A 364 2.28 15.31 -15.75
C TYR A 364 3.47 16.16 -16.23
N SER A 365 4.44 15.57 -16.93
CA SER A 365 5.61 16.31 -17.44
C SER A 365 5.32 17.11 -18.71
N LEU A 366 4.36 16.69 -19.53
CA LEU A 366 4.01 17.34 -20.78
C LEU A 366 2.93 18.41 -20.62
N GLY A 367 2.03 18.22 -19.67
CA GLY A 367 0.85 19.05 -19.49
C GLY A 367 1.14 20.46 -18.95
N SER A 368 0.12 21.28 -19.02
CA SER A 368 0.10 22.65 -18.49
C SER A 368 0.30 22.66 -16.96
N LYS A 369 0.57 23.83 -16.42
CA LYS A 369 0.64 24.01 -14.96
C LYS A 369 -0.68 23.62 -14.27
N GLU A 370 -1.81 23.92 -14.90
CA GLU A 370 -3.14 23.59 -14.36
C GLU A 370 -3.33 22.07 -14.31
N THR A 371 -2.97 21.36 -15.37
CA THR A 371 -2.99 19.90 -15.44
C THR A 371 -2.13 19.27 -14.34
N ARG A 372 -0.91 19.77 -14.14
CA ARG A 372 -0.02 19.28 -13.07
C ARG A 372 -0.63 19.45 -11.69
N VAL A 373 -1.13 20.64 -11.37
CA VAL A 373 -1.77 20.91 -10.07
C VAL A 373 -3.00 20.01 -9.87
N THR A 374 -3.77 19.76 -10.92
CA THR A 374 -4.93 18.85 -10.85
C THR A 374 -4.48 17.42 -10.56
N LEU A 375 -3.44 16.93 -11.21
CA LEU A 375 -2.89 15.58 -10.97
C LEU A 375 -2.28 15.42 -9.58
N GLU A 376 -1.61 16.46 -9.06
CA GLU A 376 -1.11 16.48 -7.68
C GLU A 376 -2.26 16.43 -6.66
N LYS A 377 -3.31 17.22 -6.84
CA LYS A 377 -4.52 17.16 -6.00
C LYS A 377 -5.18 15.78 -6.07
N MET A 378 -5.25 15.20 -7.26
CA MET A 378 -5.77 13.84 -7.43
C MET A 378 -4.92 12.83 -6.65
N ALA A 379 -3.59 12.89 -6.74
CA ALA A 379 -2.71 12.00 -6.00
C ALA A 379 -2.86 12.14 -4.48
N MET A 380 -3.08 13.37 -3.97
CA MET A 380 -3.39 13.61 -2.55
C MET A 380 -4.72 12.98 -2.14
N GLU A 381 -5.79 13.19 -2.90
CA GLU A 381 -7.12 12.64 -2.61
C GLU A 381 -7.15 11.10 -2.69
N LEU A 382 -6.34 10.52 -3.55
CA LEU A 382 -6.14 9.08 -3.63
C LEU A 382 -5.25 8.54 -2.48
N GLY A 383 -4.61 9.41 -1.71
CA GLY A 383 -3.69 9.06 -0.63
C GLY A 383 -2.37 8.48 -1.11
N LEU A 384 -1.95 8.81 -2.33
CA LEU A 384 -0.67 8.42 -2.91
C LEU A 384 0.48 9.31 -2.42
N ILE A 385 0.19 10.58 -2.16
CA ILE A 385 1.15 11.54 -1.62
C ILE A 385 0.55 12.26 -0.41
N ASP A 386 1.43 12.70 0.49
CA ASP A 386 1.01 13.44 1.67
C ASP A 386 0.71 14.89 1.30
N ILE A 387 -0.22 15.52 2.02
CA ILE A 387 -0.42 16.96 1.94
C ILE A 387 0.88 17.61 2.40
N PRO A 388 1.52 18.49 1.59
CA PRO A 388 2.69 19.21 2.04
C PRO A 388 2.33 19.93 3.35
N GLN A 389 2.96 19.55 4.45
CA GLN A 389 2.85 20.32 5.67
C GLN A 389 3.45 21.69 5.31
N LEU A 390 2.62 22.71 5.27
CA LEU A 390 3.11 24.08 5.24
C LEU A 390 4.14 24.19 6.38
N PRO A 391 5.37 24.66 6.10
CA PRO A 391 6.33 24.86 7.16
C PRO A 391 5.61 25.72 8.21
N THR A 392 5.50 25.20 9.43
CA THR A 392 5.00 25.97 10.55
C THR A 392 5.94 27.15 10.63
N ILE A 393 5.49 28.32 10.21
CA ILE A 393 6.21 29.55 10.43
C ILE A 393 6.22 29.70 11.94
N ILE A 394 7.29 29.22 12.56
CA ILE A 394 7.62 29.59 13.92
C ILE A 394 7.96 31.07 13.79
N GLU A 395 6.97 31.94 14.03
CA GLU A 395 7.24 33.33 14.28
C GLU A 395 8.15 33.38 15.49
N GLU A 396 9.45 33.49 15.25
CA GLU A 396 10.34 33.94 16.29
C GLU A 396 9.78 35.28 16.79
N PRO A 397 9.56 35.45 18.10
CA PRO A 397 9.09 36.71 18.63
C PRO A 397 10.08 37.77 18.19
N SER A 398 9.61 38.68 17.31
CA SER A 398 10.45 39.69 16.71
C SER A 398 11.04 40.58 17.82
N LYS A 399 12.32 40.45 18.08
CA LYS A 399 13.13 41.34 18.91
C LYS A 399 13.25 42.75 18.28
N LYS A 400 12.36 43.14 17.40
CA LYS A 400 12.37 44.45 16.70
C LYS A 400 11.31 45.45 17.15
N ALA A 401 10.58 45.17 18.22
CA ALA A 401 9.64 46.19 18.79
C ALA A 401 10.33 47.21 19.71
N GLY A 402 11.61 47.08 20.01
CA GLY A 402 12.29 47.97 20.98
C GLY A 402 13.02 49.17 20.39
N TRP A 403 13.21 49.29 19.11
CA TRP A 403 13.94 50.44 18.53
C TRP A 403 13.02 51.55 17.99
N LEU A 404 11.78 51.24 17.62
CA LEU A 404 10.81 52.20 17.17
C LEU A 404 10.22 53.05 18.32
N GLN A 405 10.21 52.52 19.57
CA GLN A 405 9.82 53.34 20.73
C GLN A 405 10.91 54.32 21.20
N LYS A 406 12.17 54.13 20.76
CA LYS A 406 13.24 55.12 21.05
C LYS A 406 13.34 56.24 20.05
N LEU A 407 12.61 56.23 18.94
CA LEU A 407 12.62 57.26 17.90
C LEU A 407 11.40 58.22 17.99
N LEU A 408 10.41 57.87 18.79
CA LEU A 408 9.20 58.69 19.02
C LEU A 408 9.10 59.26 20.44
N GLY A 409 10.21 59.30 21.15
CA GLY A 409 10.31 59.96 22.45
C GLY A 409 10.68 61.43 22.28
N ASN A 410 9.68 62.28 22.13
CA ASN A 410 9.47 63.59 22.75
C ASN A 410 8.09 64.10 22.42
#